data_094573a5b27783e03c84b12a92d42762
#
_entry.id   094573a5b27783e03c84b12a92d42762
#
_cell.length_a   1.000
_cell.length_b   1.000
_cell.length_c   1.000
_cell.angle_alpha   90.00
_cell.angle_beta   90.00
_cell.angle_gamma   90.00
#
_symmetry.space_group_name_H-M   'P 1'
#
loop_
_entity.id
_entity.type
_entity.pdbx_description
1 polymer ?
#
loop_
_entity_poly.entity_id
_entity_poly.type
_entity_poly.pdbx_seq_one_letter_code
_entity_poly.pdbx_strand_id
1 'polypeptide(L)'
;MEDRVIRKVTLTRPDLRFPFPANFETALTGARIESVTRRAKYLLAHVHPIGAPAQIWLSHLGMTGRFQVYATGLDAQARMDASTDAPSNEISNEALGVYKNTLAAGVVQKHVHVRLELDDDTLITYADPRRFGFMDLTPATGPSRFLESLGPEPLGNAFDDAYLLAACATRQSPVKSVLLDQKVVAGLGNIYVCEALFRAGISPKRKAANLGPVRVRRLVPAIRNVLGEAIAAGGSTLRDFADSDGNLGYFQHGFAVYDRAGELCTTPDCGGNVTRIVQSGRSSFYCSACQR
;
A
#
# COMPACT_ATOMS: atom_id res chain seq x y z
N MET A 1 -14.67 -11.44 5.08
CA MET A 1 -15.33 -10.21 5.56
C MET A 1 -16.65 -9.91 4.84
N GLU A 2 -16.71 -10.12 3.52
CA GLU A 2 -17.93 -9.85 2.75
C GLU A 2 -19.10 -10.70 3.24
N ASP A 3 -20.29 -10.17 3.16
CA ASP A 3 -21.55 -10.74 3.66
C ASP A 3 -21.64 -10.96 5.19
N ARG A 4 -20.70 -10.40 5.97
CA ARG A 4 -20.69 -10.47 7.43
C ARG A 4 -21.21 -9.21 8.08
N VAL A 5 -21.73 -9.37 9.29
CA VAL A 5 -22.14 -8.25 10.15
C VAL A 5 -21.05 -7.96 11.17
N ILE A 6 -20.69 -6.70 11.30
CA ILE A 6 -19.76 -6.23 12.34
C ILE A 6 -20.51 -6.19 13.66
N ARG A 7 -20.26 -7.15 14.55
CA ARG A 7 -20.91 -7.23 15.86
C ARG A 7 -20.45 -6.13 16.82
N LYS A 8 -19.14 -5.83 16.76
CA LYS A 8 -18.53 -4.83 17.63
C LYS A 8 -17.31 -4.19 16.97
N VAL A 9 -17.15 -2.90 17.18
CA VAL A 9 -15.93 -2.15 16.88
C VAL A 9 -15.36 -1.59 18.15
N THR A 10 -14.04 -1.65 18.32
CA THR A 10 -13.35 -1.07 19.47
C THR A 10 -12.14 -0.28 18.98
N LEU A 11 -12.09 1.00 19.33
CA LEU A 11 -10.94 1.88 19.11
C LEU A 11 -10.11 1.94 20.40
N THR A 12 -8.80 1.70 20.32
CA THR A 12 -7.89 1.83 21.46
C THR A 12 -7.37 3.26 21.63
N ARG A 13 -7.69 4.14 20.70
CA ARG A 13 -7.29 5.55 20.68
C ARG A 13 -8.20 6.36 19.77
N PRO A 14 -8.28 7.70 19.93
CA PRO A 14 -9.19 8.54 19.16
C PRO A 14 -8.67 8.90 17.75
N ASP A 15 -7.40 8.64 17.46
CA ASP A 15 -6.74 9.08 16.21
C ASP A 15 -5.73 8.07 15.67
N LEU A 16 -5.44 8.22 14.37
CA LEU A 16 -4.23 7.73 13.69
C LEU A 16 -3.49 8.94 13.11
N ARG A 17 -3.29 9.00 11.78
CA ARG A 17 -2.80 10.20 11.09
C ARG A 17 -3.81 11.35 11.20
N PHE A 18 -5.09 11.03 11.23
CA PHE A 18 -6.22 11.92 11.46
C PHE A 18 -7.10 11.33 12.56
N PRO A 19 -7.91 12.14 13.24
CA PRO A 19 -8.94 11.63 14.12
C PRO A 19 -9.88 10.67 13.37
N PHE A 20 -10.35 9.62 14.04
CA PHE A 20 -11.48 8.84 13.53
C PHE A 20 -12.74 9.70 13.46
N PRO A 21 -13.68 9.42 12.53
CA PRO A 21 -15.02 10.00 12.59
C PRO A 21 -15.67 9.80 13.96
N ALA A 22 -16.33 10.81 14.50
CA ALA A 22 -16.90 10.76 15.85
C ALA A 22 -17.90 9.60 16.05
N ASN A 23 -18.57 9.18 14.97
CA ASN A 23 -19.52 8.07 14.96
C ASN A 23 -18.93 6.76 14.43
N PHE A 24 -17.61 6.60 14.35
CA PHE A 24 -16.97 5.46 13.68
C PHE A 24 -17.38 4.12 14.28
N GLU A 25 -17.31 3.98 15.62
CA GLU A 25 -17.69 2.74 16.31
C GLU A 25 -19.19 2.47 16.16
N THR A 26 -20.02 3.47 16.38
CA THR A 26 -21.49 3.32 16.35
C THR A 26 -22.04 3.09 14.95
N ALA A 27 -21.46 3.71 13.93
CA ALA A 27 -21.89 3.54 12.54
C ALA A 27 -21.51 2.16 11.98
N LEU A 28 -20.38 1.61 12.42
CA LEU A 28 -19.94 0.30 11.95
C LEU A 28 -20.49 -0.86 12.78
N THR A 29 -20.82 -0.65 14.05
CA THR A 29 -21.44 -1.70 14.88
C THR A 29 -22.84 -2.01 14.39
N GLY A 30 -23.09 -3.28 14.09
CA GLY A 30 -24.33 -3.78 13.47
C GLY A 30 -24.35 -3.63 11.93
N ALA A 31 -23.37 -2.97 11.32
CA ALA A 31 -23.33 -2.80 9.88
C ALA A 31 -22.95 -4.11 9.17
N ARG A 32 -23.64 -4.41 8.06
CA ARG A 32 -23.28 -5.50 7.15
C ARG A 32 -22.25 -5.01 6.16
N ILE A 33 -21.18 -5.78 5.94
CA ILE A 33 -20.18 -5.55 4.91
C ILE A 33 -20.69 -6.21 3.61
N GLU A 34 -21.04 -5.42 2.61
CA GLU A 34 -21.51 -5.91 1.33
C GLU A 34 -20.36 -6.36 0.45
N SER A 35 -19.31 -5.53 0.34
CA SER A 35 -18.13 -5.82 -0.49
C SER A 35 -16.92 -5.06 -0.01
N VAL A 36 -15.74 -5.56 -0.39
CA VAL A 36 -14.46 -4.88 -0.13
C VAL A 36 -13.73 -4.68 -1.45
N THR A 37 -13.50 -3.43 -1.80
CA THR A 37 -12.85 -3.04 -3.05
C THR A 37 -11.60 -2.20 -2.79
N ARG A 38 -10.83 -1.89 -3.82
CA ARG A 38 -9.65 -1.04 -3.73
C ARG A 38 -9.68 0.09 -4.77
N ARG A 39 -9.33 1.28 -4.32
CA ARG A 39 -9.04 2.39 -5.22
C ARG A 39 -7.69 3.01 -4.82
N ALA A 40 -6.72 3.04 -5.71
CA ALA A 40 -5.35 3.48 -5.43
C ALA A 40 -4.73 2.70 -4.24
N LYS A 41 -4.44 3.41 -3.16
CA LYS A 41 -3.91 2.86 -1.90
C LYS A 41 -4.96 2.80 -0.79
N TYR A 42 -6.24 2.89 -1.16
CA TYR A 42 -7.37 2.83 -0.23
C TYR A 42 -8.10 1.50 -0.36
N LEU A 43 -8.39 0.89 0.77
CA LEU A 43 -9.38 -0.18 0.90
C LEU A 43 -10.74 0.48 1.16
N LEU A 44 -11.76 0.00 0.49
CA LEU A 44 -13.12 0.52 0.52
C LEU A 44 -14.05 -0.63 0.89
N ALA A 45 -14.49 -0.69 2.14
CA ALA A 45 -15.54 -1.60 2.56
C ALA A 45 -16.89 -0.90 2.41
N HIS A 46 -17.74 -1.42 1.54
CA HIS A 46 -19.12 -0.96 1.39
C HIS A 46 -19.93 -1.55 2.51
N VAL A 47 -20.51 -0.69 3.35
CA VAL A 47 -21.21 -1.09 4.56
C VAL A 47 -22.63 -0.55 4.61
N HIS A 48 -23.52 -1.34 5.18
CA HIS A 48 -24.92 -0.98 5.41
C HIS A 48 -25.18 -0.88 6.92
N PRO A 49 -25.07 0.33 7.52
CA PRO A 49 -25.41 0.55 8.91
C PRO A 49 -26.90 0.33 9.18
N ILE A 50 -27.25 -0.07 10.39
CA ILE A 50 -28.66 -0.24 10.78
C ILE A 50 -29.34 1.13 10.81
N GLY A 51 -30.46 1.26 10.09
CA GLY A 51 -31.27 2.48 10.10
C GLY A 51 -30.63 3.71 9.48
N ALA A 52 -29.52 3.56 8.73
CA ALA A 52 -28.82 4.65 8.05
C ALA A 52 -28.52 4.28 6.60
N PRO A 53 -28.28 5.27 5.74
CA PRO A 53 -27.87 5.04 4.35
C PRO A 53 -26.54 4.28 4.26
N ALA A 54 -26.35 3.57 3.14
CA ALA A 54 -25.10 2.89 2.83
C ALA A 54 -23.90 3.85 2.88
N GLN A 55 -22.80 3.36 3.42
CA GLN A 55 -21.55 4.09 3.58
C GLN A 55 -20.37 3.31 3.03
N ILE A 56 -19.27 4.00 2.82
CA ILE A 56 -17.96 3.41 2.55
C ILE A 56 -17.08 3.64 3.77
N TRP A 57 -16.66 2.56 4.41
CA TRP A 57 -15.54 2.58 5.33
C TRP A 57 -14.25 2.56 4.52
N LEU A 58 -13.58 3.71 4.47
CA LEU A 58 -12.33 3.92 3.76
C LEU A 58 -11.15 3.72 4.70
N SER A 59 -10.15 2.94 4.28
CA SER A 59 -8.92 2.72 5.01
C SER A 59 -7.69 2.95 4.15
N HIS A 60 -6.70 3.67 4.67
CA HIS A 60 -5.38 3.85 4.08
C HIS A 60 -4.32 3.31 5.04
N LEU A 61 -3.52 2.33 4.61
CA LEU A 61 -2.58 1.63 5.49
C LEU A 61 -1.35 2.45 5.89
N GLY A 62 -1.10 3.58 5.22
CA GLY A 62 0.12 4.36 5.47
C GLY A 62 1.36 3.63 4.99
N MET A 63 2.30 3.41 5.90
CA MET A 63 3.56 2.70 5.62
C MET A 63 3.71 1.40 6.43
N THR A 64 3.08 1.32 7.60
CA THR A 64 3.22 0.22 8.55
C THR A 64 1.88 -0.35 9.00
N GLY A 65 0.78 0.23 8.51
CA GLY A 65 -0.56 -0.24 8.79
C GLY A 65 -0.85 -1.57 8.13
N ARG A 66 -1.48 -2.48 8.89
CA ARG A 66 -1.88 -3.80 8.39
C ARG A 66 -3.14 -4.26 9.08
N PHE A 67 -3.97 -4.97 8.34
CA PHE A 67 -5.07 -5.74 8.87
C PHE A 67 -4.59 -7.18 9.11
N GLN A 68 -5.09 -7.78 10.19
CA GLN A 68 -4.92 -9.20 10.47
C GLN A 68 -6.27 -9.82 10.78
N VAL A 69 -6.49 -11.01 10.26
CA VAL A 69 -7.75 -11.74 10.39
C VAL A 69 -7.48 -13.01 11.21
N TYR A 70 -8.24 -13.19 12.27
CA TYR A 70 -8.18 -14.36 13.14
C TYR A 70 -9.53 -15.08 13.03
N ALA A 71 -9.50 -16.28 12.45
CA ALA A 71 -10.70 -17.12 12.34
C ALA A 71 -11.04 -17.73 13.70
N THR A 72 -12.28 -17.56 14.10
CA THR A 72 -13.02 -18.16 15.21
C THR A 72 -12.35 -18.42 16.56
N GLY A 73 -12.91 -17.87 17.63
CA GLY A 73 -12.99 -18.43 18.99
C GLY A 73 -11.77 -18.26 19.88
N LEU A 74 -11.64 -19.12 20.84
CA LEU A 74 -10.69 -19.14 21.94
C LEU A 74 -9.20 -18.97 21.53
N ASP A 75 -8.84 -19.37 20.32
CA ASP A 75 -7.49 -19.19 19.78
C ASP A 75 -7.12 -17.72 19.49
N ALA A 76 -8.08 -16.88 19.13
CA ALA A 76 -7.82 -15.48 18.84
C ALA A 76 -7.47 -14.70 20.13
N GLN A 77 -8.21 -14.93 21.20
CA GLN A 77 -7.96 -14.28 22.49
C GLN A 77 -6.70 -14.82 23.13
N ALA A 78 -6.50 -16.15 23.14
CA ALA A 78 -5.31 -16.79 23.70
C ALA A 78 -4.01 -16.34 22.98
N ARG A 79 -4.05 -16.16 21.66
CA ARG A 79 -2.91 -15.65 20.89
C ARG A 79 -2.64 -14.17 21.13
N MET A 80 -3.66 -13.39 21.45
CA MET A 80 -3.51 -11.99 21.86
C MET A 80 -2.93 -11.86 23.27
N ASP A 81 -3.31 -12.72 24.19
CA ASP A 81 -2.83 -12.71 25.57
C ASP A 81 -1.42 -13.28 25.71
N ALA A 82 -1.05 -14.27 24.87
CA ALA A 82 0.29 -14.85 24.84
C ALA A 82 1.39 -13.91 24.32
N SER A 83 1.03 -12.80 23.67
CA SER A 83 2.00 -11.85 23.12
C SER A 83 2.54 -10.82 24.14
N THR A 84 2.09 -10.85 25.39
CA THR A 84 2.49 -9.88 26.41
C THR A 84 3.82 -10.18 27.10
N ASP A 85 4.34 -11.43 27.04
CA ASP A 85 5.48 -11.87 27.88
C ASP A 85 6.59 -12.65 27.17
N ALA A 86 6.68 -12.65 25.83
CA ALA A 86 7.78 -13.32 25.16
C ALA A 86 9.00 -12.41 25.02
N PRO A 87 10.17 -12.75 25.62
CA PRO A 87 11.41 -12.04 25.34
C PRO A 87 11.81 -12.26 23.87
N SER A 88 12.39 -11.23 23.28
CA SER A 88 12.99 -11.24 21.96
C SER A 88 14.16 -12.23 21.92
N ASN A 89 13.90 -13.49 21.66
CA ASN A 89 14.95 -14.46 21.34
C ASN A 89 14.84 -14.80 19.86
N GLU A 90 15.92 -14.49 19.15
CA GLU A 90 16.24 -14.94 17.83
C GLU A 90 16.03 -16.45 17.70
N ILE A 91 15.12 -16.85 16.82
CA ILE A 91 15.11 -18.23 16.31
C ILE A 91 15.37 -18.13 14.82
N SER A 92 16.65 -18.38 14.49
CA SER A 92 17.09 -18.77 13.17
C SER A 92 16.44 -20.12 12.80
N ASN A 93 15.50 -20.11 11.86
CA ASN A 93 15.08 -21.33 11.19
C ASN A 93 14.98 -21.05 9.68
N GLU A 94 16.13 -21.09 9.04
CA GLU A 94 16.28 -21.43 7.64
C GLU A 94 16.03 -22.93 7.48
N ALA A 95 14.83 -23.33 7.27
CA ALA A 95 14.43 -24.52 6.51
C ALA A 95 12.93 -24.73 6.66
N LEU A 96 12.27 -24.82 5.51
CA LEU A 96 10.87 -25.23 5.37
C LEU A 96 9.82 -24.11 5.59
N GLY A 97 9.42 -23.50 4.52
CA GLY A 97 8.11 -23.06 4.04
C GLY A 97 6.86 -23.09 4.94
N VAL A 98 6.98 -22.80 6.24
CA VAL A 98 5.85 -22.74 7.16
C VAL A 98 5.93 -21.44 7.96
N TYR A 99 5.74 -20.32 7.27
CA TYR A 99 5.56 -19.00 7.94
C TYR A 99 4.12 -18.77 8.44
N LYS A 100 3.31 -19.80 8.53
CA LYS A 100 1.88 -19.67 8.86
C LYS A 100 1.56 -19.15 10.25
N ASN A 101 2.50 -19.05 11.19
CA ASN A 101 2.14 -18.69 12.57
C ASN A 101 3.12 -17.79 13.34
N THR A 102 4.25 -17.40 12.78
CA THR A 102 5.26 -16.65 13.56
C THR A 102 4.99 -15.14 13.63
N LEU A 103 4.24 -14.60 12.67
CA LEU A 103 3.86 -13.18 12.71
C LEU A 103 2.63 -12.91 13.57
N ALA A 104 1.80 -13.91 13.86
CA ALA A 104 0.72 -13.77 14.82
C ALA A 104 1.25 -13.51 16.25
N ALA A 105 2.40 -14.07 16.60
CA ALA A 105 3.09 -13.80 17.86
C ALA A 105 3.77 -12.42 17.92
N GLY A 106 3.92 -11.71 16.82
CA GLY A 106 4.67 -10.45 16.75
C GLY A 106 3.83 -9.17 16.67
N VAL A 107 2.50 -9.24 16.77
CA VAL A 107 1.71 -8.01 16.90
C VAL A 107 1.74 -7.56 18.34
N VAL A 108 2.65 -6.66 18.62
CA VAL A 108 2.67 -6.00 19.92
C VAL A 108 1.32 -5.30 20.07
N GLN A 109 0.52 -5.72 21.04
CA GLN A 109 -0.84 -5.22 21.31
C GLN A 109 -0.92 -3.68 21.37
N LYS A 110 0.14 -3.03 21.85
CA LYS A 110 0.26 -1.56 21.89
C LYS A 110 0.12 -0.86 20.55
N HIS A 111 0.25 -1.58 19.42
CA HIS A 111 0.13 -1.03 18.07
C HIS A 111 -1.19 -1.39 17.39
N VAL A 112 -2.03 -2.18 18.03
CA VAL A 112 -3.40 -2.47 17.57
C VAL A 112 -4.28 -1.29 17.95
N HIS A 113 -4.85 -0.65 16.94
CA HIS A 113 -5.63 0.58 17.11
C HIS A 113 -7.11 0.40 16.85
N VAL A 114 -7.49 -0.61 16.05
CA VAL A 114 -8.87 -0.95 15.74
C VAL A 114 -9.05 -2.45 15.87
N ARG A 115 -10.15 -2.88 16.48
CA ARG A 115 -10.61 -4.27 16.55
C ARG A 115 -12.03 -4.34 16.05
N LEU A 116 -12.32 -5.34 15.22
CA LEU A 116 -13.66 -5.65 14.73
C LEU A 116 -13.95 -7.11 15.04
N GLU A 117 -15.07 -7.35 15.67
CA GLU A 117 -15.63 -8.67 15.89
C GLU A 117 -16.78 -8.87 14.91
N LEU A 118 -16.74 -9.93 14.10
CA LEU A 118 -17.80 -10.27 13.16
C LEU A 118 -18.81 -11.24 13.78
N ASP A 119 -19.92 -11.46 13.09
CA ASP A 119 -21.04 -12.32 13.53
C ASP A 119 -20.68 -13.81 13.55
N ASP A 120 -19.59 -14.22 12.87
CA ASP A 120 -19.04 -15.57 12.88
C ASP A 120 -17.86 -15.76 13.84
N ASP A 121 -17.71 -14.85 14.81
CA ASP A 121 -16.61 -14.80 15.78
C ASP A 121 -15.22 -14.53 15.17
N THR A 122 -15.13 -14.18 13.89
CA THR A 122 -13.89 -13.70 13.28
C THR A 122 -13.49 -12.37 13.94
N LEU A 123 -12.24 -12.30 14.40
CA LEU A 123 -11.64 -11.07 14.90
C LEU A 123 -10.72 -10.46 13.82
N ILE A 124 -10.93 -9.18 13.53
CA ILE A 124 -10.05 -8.41 12.64
C ILE A 124 -9.40 -7.31 13.45
N THR A 125 -8.08 -7.19 13.32
CA THR A 125 -7.33 -6.12 13.97
C THR A 125 -6.63 -5.25 12.94
N TYR A 126 -6.51 -3.97 13.26
CA TYR A 126 -5.66 -3.04 12.52
C TYR A 126 -4.53 -2.56 13.42
N ALA A 127 -3.30 -2.85 13.02
CA ALA A 127 -2.09 -2.44 13.72
C ALA A 127 -1.27 -1.48 12.85
N ASP A 128 -0.79 -0.37 13.45
CA ASP A 128 0.04 0.62 12.75
C ASP A 128 1.04 1.29 13.71
N PRO A 129 2.25 0.75 13.85
CA PRO A 129 3.27 1.29 14.75
C PRO A 129 3.59 2.78 14.53
N ARG A 130 3.58 3.24 13.27
CA ARG A 130 3.92 4.62 12.91
C ARG A 130 2.72 5.56 12.86
N ARG A 131 1.50 5.03 12.83
CA ARG A 131 0.25 5.79 12.78
C ARG A 131 0.16 6.73 11.57
N PHE A 132 0.67 6.28 10.43
CA PHE A 132 0.58 7.01 9.16
C PHE A 132 -0.64 6.60 8.32
N GLY A 133 -1.29 5.52 8.73
CA GLY A 133 -2.58 5.14 8.21
C GLY A 133 -3.70 6.03 8.72
N PHE A 134 -4.88 5.87 8.18
CA PHE A 134 -6.09 6.52 8.64
C PHE A 134 -7.34 5.79 8.11
N MET A 135 -8.44 6.05 8.76
CA MET A 135 -9.75 5.55 8.36
C MET A 135 -10.75 6.70 8.32
N ASP A 136 -11.75 6.57 7.46
CA ASP A 136 -12.85 7.55 7.32
C ASP A 136 -14.15 6.83 6.98
N LEU A 137 -15.27 7.49 7.20
CA LEU A 137 -16.60 7.07 6.76
C LEU A 137 -17.11 8.11 5.75
N THR A 138 -17.49 7.65 4.57
CA THR A 138 -18.05 8.52 3.54
C THR A 138 -19.39 7.96 3.06
N PRO A 139 -20.34 8.79 2.61
CA PRO A 139 -21.53 8.28 1.94
C PRO A 139 -21.19 7.35 0.78
N ALA A 140 -21.96 6.29 0.58
CA ALA A 140 -21.76 5.37 -0.56
C ALA A 140 -22.00 6.09 -1.90
N THR A 141 -22.89 7.06 -1.91
CA THR A 141 -23.18 7.94 -3.05
C THR A 141 -22.80 9.36 -2.67
N GLY A 142 -21.84 9.94 -3.38
CA GLY A 142 -21.41 11.31 -3.14
C GLY A 142 -19.89 11.49 -3.09
N PRO A 143 -19.46 12.72 -2.89
CA PRO A 143 -18.06 13.08 -2.94
C PRO A 143 -17.27 12.53 -1.75
N SER A 144 -16.07 12.02 -2.01
CA SER A 144 -15.09 11.66 -0.98
C SER A 144 -13.83 12.49 -1.15
N ARG A 145 -13.51 13.30 -0.15
CA ARG A 145 -12.30 14.16 -0.15
C ARG A 145 -10.99 13.43 -0.48
N PHE A 146 -10.96 12.10 -0.29
CA PHE A 146 -9.78 11.29 -0.56
C PHE A 146 -9.75 10.65 -1.94
N LEU A 147 -10.91 10.49 -2.58
CA LEU A 147 -11.04 9.73 -3.82
C LEU A 147 -11.25 10.61 -5.05
N GLU A 148 -11.93 11.75 -4.91
CA GLU A 148 -12.32 12.61 -6.04
C GLU A 148 -11.16 13.11 -6.88
N SER A 149 -10.05 13.45 -6.24
CA SER A 149 -8.89 14.01 -6.92
C SER A 149 -7.93 12.97 -7.47
N LEU A 150 -8.21 11.67 -7.34
CA LEU A 150 -7.32 10.62 -7.79
C LEU A 150 -7.30 10.51 -9.33
N GLY A 151 -6.10 10.47 -9.89
CA GLY A 151 -5.87 10.15 -11.30
C GLY A 151 -6.30 8.71 -11.65
N PRO A 152 -6.13 8.29 -12.91
CA PRO A 152 -6.43 6.93 -13.34
C PRO A 152 -5.55 5.88 -12.65
N GLU A 153 -6.10 4.67 -12.52
CA GLU A 153 -5.34 3.48 -12.11
C GLU A 153 -4.35 3.10 -13.22
N PRO A 154 -3.08 2.82 -12.89
CA PRO A 154 -2.06 2.52 -13.92
C PRO A 154 -2.32 1.21 -14.68
N LEU A 155 -3.08 0.27 -14.10
CA LEU A 155 -3.49 -0.97 -14.77
C LEU A 155 -4.81 -0.85 -15.52
N GLY A 156 -5.53 0.27 -15.36
CA GLY A 156 -6.79 0.55 -16.06
C GLY A 156 -6.58 1.14 -17.45
N ASN A 157 -7.62 1.08 -18.27
CA ASN A 157 -7.57 1.54 -19.67
C ASN A 157 -7.42 3.08 -19.79
N ALA A 158 -7.87 3.84 -18.78
CA ALA A 158 -7.76 5.30 -18.78
C ALA A 158 -6.32 5.82 -18.58
N PHE A 159 -5.37 4.96 -18.19
CA PHE A 159 -3.96 5.30 -18.10
C PHE A 159 -3.24 4.79 -19.34
N ASP A 160 -3.11 5.62 -20.35
CA ASP A 160 -2.45 5.33 -21.62
C ASP A 160 -1.37 6.37 -21.98
N ASP A 161 -0.77 6.17 -23.14
CA ASP A 161 0.29 7.06 -23.65
C ASP A 161 -0.22 8.49 -23.87
N ALA A 162 -1.42 8.65 -24.41
CA ALA A 162 -2.02 9.95 -24.68
C ALA A 162 -2.29 10.73 -23.38
N TYR A 163 -2.87 10.02 -22.40
CA TYR A 163 -3.09 10.56 -21.08
C TYR A 163 -1.80 11.04 -20.41
N LEU A 164 -0.78 10.16 -20.33
CA LEU A 164 0.48 10.49 -19.65
C LEU A 164 1.22 11.61 -20.36
N LEU A 165 1.23 11.63 -21.69
CA LEU A 165 1.83 12.70 -22.48
C LEU A 165 1.17 14.05 -22.17
N ALA A 166 -0.16 14.10 -22.19
CA ALA A 166 -0.93 15.31 -21.86
C ALA A 166 -0.71 15.76 -20.40
N ALA A 167 -0.74 14.83 -19.46
CA ALA A 167 -0.49 15.10 -18.05
C ALA A 167 0.92 15.67 -17.77
N CYS A 168 1.92 15.32 -18.59
CA CYS A 168 3.28 15.79 -18.46
C CYS A 168 3.57 17.10 -19.22
N ALA A 169 2.81 17.45 -20.26
CA ALA A 169 3.14 18.46 -21.28
C ALA A 169 3.57 19.83 -20.72
N THR A 170 2.95 20.30 -19.66
CA THR A 170 3.22 21.64 -19.08
C THR A 170 4.02 21.60 -17.78
N ARG A 171 4.33 20.40 -17.25
CA ARG A 171 4.92 20.26 -15.92
C ARG A 171 6.44 20.36 -15.96
N GLN A 172 6.99 21.40 -15.32
CA GLN A 172 8.44 21.63 -15.22
C GLN A 172 9.11 20.79 -14.10
N SER A 173 8.33 20.17 -13.23
CA SER A 173 8.81 19.31 -12.17
C SER A 173 9.42 18.00 -12.74
N PRO A 174 10.32 17.32 -11.99
CA PRO A 174 10.86 16.04 -12.40
C PRO A 174 9.77 15.00 -12.67
N VAL A 175 9.94 14.18 -13.71
CA VAL A 175 8.97 13.14 -14.08
C VAL A 175 8.65 12.21 -12.92
N LYS A 176 9.63 11.87 -12.08
CA LYS A 176 9.40 11.07 -10.87
C LYS A 176 8.38 11.72 -9.94
N SER A 177 8.49 13.02 -9.71
CA SER A 177 7.55 13.74 -8.84
C SER A 177 6.14 13.76 -9.40
N VAL A 178 6.02 13.87 -10.73
CA VAL A 178 4.72 13.81 -11.42
C VAL A 178 4.08 12.43 -11.29
N LEU A 179 4.86 11.36 -11.45
CA LEU A 179 4.37 9.98 -11.31
C LEU A 179 3.98 9.62 -9.86
N LEU A 180 4.54 10.30 -8.87
CA LEU A 180 4.20 10.12 -7.46
C LEU A 180 2.97 10.92 -7.02
N ASP A 181 2.54 11.89 -7.84
CA ASP A 181 1.32 12.65 -7.60
C ASP A 181 0.09 11.76 -7.86
N GLN A 182 -0.63 11.43 -6.80
CA GLN A 182 -1.80 10.57 -6.88
C GLN A 182 -2.95 11.17 -7.70
N LYS A 183 -2.92 12.48 -7.96
CA LYS A 183 -3.85 13.16 -8.88
C LYS A 183 -3.52 12.90 -10.35
N VAL A 184 -2.27 12.51 -10.63
CA VAL A 184 -1.81 12.17 -11.99
C VAL A 184 -1.87 10.66 -12.21
N VAL A 185 -1.32 9.86 -11.30
CA VAL A 185 -1.37 8.40 -11.39
C VAL A 185 -1.70 7.83 -10.02
N ALA A 186 -2.87 7.26 -9.90
CA ALA A 186 -3.31 6.69 -8.64
C ALA A 186 -2.53 5.43 -8.28
N GLY A 187 -2.19 5.26 -7.01
CA GLY A 187 -1.60 4.03 -6.49
C GLY A 187 -0.08 3.88 -6.65
N LEU A 188 0.59 4.61 -7.55
CA LEU A 188 2.04 4.49 -7.69
C LEU A 188 2.79 4.94 -6.44
N GLY A 189 3.76 4.12 -6.01
CA GLY A 189 4.66 4.37 -4.89
C GLY A 189 6.10 4.56 -5.32
N ASN A 190 6.95 4.96 -4.36
CA ASN A 190 8.35 5.33 -4.62
C ASN A 190 9.17 4.19 -5.22
N ILE A 191 8.95 2.95 -4.77
CA ILE A 191 9.62 1.75 -5.27
C ILE A 191 9.32 1.58 -6.75
N TYR A 192 8.05 1.42 -7.07
CA TYR A 192 7.59 1.10 -8.43
C TYR A 192 7.90 2.21 -9.43
N VAL A 193 7.89 3.49 -9.01
CA VAL A 193 8.30 4.60 -9.88
C VAL A 193 9.80 4.55 -10.21
N CYS A 194 10.68 4.24 -9.23
CA CYS A 194 12.11 4.09 -9.50
C CYS A 194 12.38 2.93 -10.47
N GLU A 195 11.77 1.77 -10.22
CA GLU A 195 11.91 0.58 -11.06
C GLU A 195 11.36 0.80 -12.48
N ALA A 196 10.20 1.42 -12.62
CA ALA A 196 9.60 1.70 -13.93
C ALA A 196 10.45 2.71 -14.75
N LEU A 197 10.95 3.75 -14.12
CA LEU A 197 11.83 4.72 -14.77
C LEU A 197 13.16 4.07 -15.20
N PHE A 198 13.70 3.17 -14.41
CA PHE A 198 14.90 2.41 -14.78
C PHE A 198 14.62 1.53 -16.00
N ARG A 199 13.59 0.72 -16.00
CA ARG A 199 13.19 -0.14 -17.13
C ARG A 199 12.90 0.64 -18.40
N ALA A 200 12.34 1.84 -18.27
CA ALA A 200 12.10 2.73 -19.39
C ALA A 200 13.36 3.49 -19.89
N GLY A 201 14.49 3.42 -19.17
CA GLY A 201 15.71 4.16 -19.46
C GLY A 201 15.55 5.68 -19.30
N ILE A 202 14.73 6.13 -18.35
CA ILE A 202 14.38 7.53 -18.16
C ILE A 202 14.94 8.03 -16.83
N SER A 203 15.70 9.13 -16.88
CA SER A 203 16.22 9.77 -15.68
C SER A 203 15.09 10.32 -14.79
N PRO A 204 15.08 10.00 -13.48
CA PRO A 204 14.09 10.55 -12.54
C PRO A 204 14.16 12.07 -12.43
N LYS A 205 15.28 12.69 -12.84
CA LYS A 205 15.49 14.15 -12.84
C LYS A 205 14.92 14.85 -14.08
N ARG A 206 14.60 14.10 -15.15
CA ARG A 206 14.06 14.67 -16.38
C ARG A 206 12.80 15.48 -16.08
N LYS A 207 12.71 16.71 -16.61
CA LYS A 207 11.48 17.49 -16.57
C LYS A 207 10.35 16.72 -17.27
N ALA A 208 9.19 16.64 -16.67
CA ALA A 208 8.06 15.92 -17.24
C ALA A 208 7.65 16.45 -18.62
N ALA A 209 7.67 17.77 -18.83
CA ALA A 209 7.41 18.38 -20.12
C ALA A 209 8.36 17.90 -21.24
N ASN A 210 9.54 17.40 -20.88
CA ASN A 210 10.52 16.89 -21.84
C ASN A 210 10.47 15.36 -22.02
N LEU A 211 9.38 14.72 -21.59
CA LEU A 211 9.25 13.27 -21.69
C LEU A 211 9.12 12.82 -23.15
N GLY A 212 8.24 13.48 -23.91
CA GLY A 212 7.97 13.22 -25.31
C GLY A 212 7.37 11.83 -25.60
N PRO A 213 6.77 11.63 -26.78
CA PRO A 213 5.98 10.42 -27.08
C PRO A 213 6.81 9.14 -27.10
N VAL A 214 8.05 9.19 -27.54
CA VAL A 214 8.92 7.99 -27.59
C VAL A 214 9.19 7.44 -26.19
N ARG A 215 9.41 8.32 -25.20
CA ARG A 215 9.66 7.89 -23.82
C ARG A 215 8.38 7.44 -23.13
N VAL A 216 7.26 8.08 -23.41
CA VAL A 216 5.95 7.70 -22.88
C VAL A 216 5.60 6.27 -23.31
N ARG A 217 5.76 5.94 -24.60
CA ARG A 217 5.54 4.58 -25.14
C ARG A 217 6.38 3.48 -24.46
N ARG A 218 7.51 3.83 -23.84
CA ARG A 218 8.30 2.89 -23.03
C ARG A 218 7.87 2.90 -21.56
N LEU A 219 7.47 4.05 -21.04
CA LEU A 219 7.19 4.24 -19.62
C LEU A 219 5.86 3.61 -19.20
N VAL A 220 4.80 3.77 -19.99
CA VAL A 220 3.47 3.21 -19.67
C VAL A 220 3.52 1.67 -19.54
N PRO A 221 4.06 0.92 -20.50
CA PRO A 221 4.24 -0.52 -20.33
C PRO A 221 5.18 -0.88 -19.16
N ALA A 222 6.26 -0.12 -18.94
CA ALA A 222 7.18 -0.38 -17.84
C ALA A 222 6.48 -0.25 -16.47
N ILE A 223 5.61 0.76 -16.30
CA ILE A 223 4.80 0.92 -15.09
C ILE A 223 3.88 -0.29 -14.89
N ARG A 224 3.17 -0.70 -15.93
CA ARG A 224 2.24 -1.83 -15.87
C ARG A 224 2.95 -3.14 -15.55
N ASN A 225 4.08 -3.40 -16.19
CA ASN A 225 4.87 -4.61 -15.95
C ASN A 225 5.41 -4.68 -14.53
N VAL A 226 6.00 -3.59 -14.01
CA VAL A 226 6.48 -3.52 -12.61
C VAL A 226 5.35 -3.79 -11.63
N LEU A 227 4.18 -3.22 -11.86
CA LEU A 227 3.02 -3.44 -10.97
C LEU A 227 2.48 -4.87 -11.09
N GLY A 228 2.40 -5.42 -12.30
CA GLY A 228 1.96 -6.80 -12.52
C GLY A 228 2.88 -7.82 -11.83
N GLU A 229 4.20 -7.65 -12.00
CA GLU A 229 5.20 -8.49 -11.32
C GLU A 229 5.15 -8.33 -9.79
N ALA A 230 4.96 -7.09 -9.30
CA ALA A 230 4.85 -6.85 -7.88
C ALA A 230 3.58 -7.50 -7.28
N ILE A 231 2.46 -7.47 -8.00
CA ILE A 231 1.22 -8.15 -7.58
C ILE A 231 1.43 -9.66 -7.57
N ALA A 232 2.02 -10.23 -8.63
CA ALA A 232 2.30 -11.66 -8.71
C ALA A 232 3.27 -12.15 -7.61
N ALA A 233 4.18 -11.28 -7.16
CA ALA A 233 5.13 -11.56 -6.07
C ALA A 233 4.57 -11.27 -4.66
N GLY A 234 3.27 -10.97 -4.51
CA GLY A 234 2.66 -10.64 -3.21
C GLY A 234 3.08 -9.30 -2.62
N GLY A 235 3.63 -8.39 -3.45
CA GLY A 235 4.11 -7.06 -3.01
C GLY A 235 5.59 -7.02 -2.63
N SER A 236 5.99 -5.93 -1.97
CA SER A 236 7.38 -5.69 -1.53
C SER A 236 7.44 -5.59 -0.02
N THR A 237 8.12 -6.51 0.64
CA THR A 237 8.42 -6.44 2.07
C THR A 237 9.85 -5.91 2.25
N LEU A 238 9.99 -4.63 2.61
CA LEU A 238 11.29 -4.06 2.93
C LEU A 238 11.61 -4.13 4.43
N ARG A 239 10.60 -3.95 5.29
CA ARG A 239 10.73 -4.00 6.75
C ARG A 239 9.47 -4.50 7.44
N ASP A 240 8.32 -3.88 7.17
CA ASP A 240 7.14 -4.00 8.03
C ASP A 240 5.89 -4.51 7.28
N PHE A 241 5.96 -4.69 5.95
CA PHE A 241 4.82 -5.14 5.15
C PHE A 241 4.68 -6.66 5.25
N ALA A 242 3.46 -7.10 5.55
CA ALA A 242 3.00 -8.47 5.36
C ALA A 242 1.52 -8.40 4.91
N ASP A 243 1.06 -9.42 4.20
CA ASP A 243 -0.36 -9.53 3.83
C ASP A 243 -1.24 -9.90 5.04
N SER A 244 -2.55 -10.06 4.83
CA SER A 244 -3.51 -10.42 5.88
C SER A 244 -3.24 -11.78 6.53
N ASP A 245 -2.57 -12.67 5.83
CA ASP A 245 -2.19 -14.01 6.30
C ASP A 245 -0.78 -14.03 6.93
N GLY A 246 -0.10 -12.88 6.94
CA GLY A 246 1.24 -12.72 7.48
C GLY A 246 2.37 -13.11 6.52
N ASN A 247 2.06 -13.35 5.23
CA ASN A 247 3.10 -13.68 4.25
C ASN A 247 3.87 -12.43 3.84
N LEU A 248 5.17 -12.60 3.61
CA LEU A 248 6.03 -11.55 3.08
C LEU A 248 5.89 -11.46 1.56
N GLY A 249 5.90 -10.26 1.03
CA GLY A 249 6.08 -10.08 -0.41
C GLY A 249 7.52 -10.39 -0.81
N TYR A 250 7.72 -10.80 -2.06
CA TYR A 250 9.03 -11.20 -2.59
C TYR A 250 9.58 -10.27 -3.66
N PHE A 251 8.85 -9.25 -4.07
CA PHE A 251 9.26 -8.36 -5.17
C PHE A 251 10.57 -7.61 -4.88
N GLN A 252 10.93 -7.35 -3.62
CA GLN A 252 12.19 -6.70 -3.24
C GLN A 252 13.44 -7.46 -3.71
N HIS A 253 13.37 -8.78 -3.89
CA HIS A 253 14.51 -9.57 -4.38
C HIS A 253 14.79 -9.36 -5.87
N GLY A 254 13.83 -8.78 -6.61
CA GLY A 254 13.97 -8.43 -8.03
C GLY A 254 14.26 -6.94 -8.30
N PHE A 255 14.59 -6.14 -7.29
CA PHE A 255 14.87 -4.72 -7.51
C PHE A 255 16.09 -4.51 -8.39
N ALA A 256 15.92 -3.71 -9.43
CA ALA A 256 17.02 -3.35 -10.34
C ALA A 256 17.81 -2.13 -9.83
N VAL A 257 17.14 -1.17 -9.19
CA VAL A 257 17.76 0.05 -8.68
C VAL A 257 17.33 0.44 -7.27
N TYR A 258 16.11 0.10 -6.84
CA TYR A 258 15.61 0.56 -5.56
C TYR A 258 16.41 -0.04 -4.41
N ASP A 259 16.87 0.83 -3.48
CA ASP A 259 17.69 0.51 -2.30
C ASP A 259 19.07 -0.12 -2.60
N ARG A 260 19.56 -0.01 -3.86
CA ARG A 260 20.82 -0.57 -4.33
C ARG A 260 21.89 0.50 -4.60
N ALA A 261 21.90 1.58 -3.81
CA ALA A 261 22.85 2.68 -3.98
C ALA A 261 24.32 2.20 -3.85
N GLY A 262 25.14 2.52 -4.84
CA GLY A 262 26.56 2.13 -4.90
C GLY A 262 26.80 0.79 -5.60
N GLU A 263 25.76 -0.05 -5.77
CA GLU A 263 25.90 -1.32 -6.47
C GLU A 263 25.98 -1.15 -7.99
N LEU A 264 26.54 -2.14 -8.67
CA LEU A 264 26.60 -2.18 -10.13
C LEU A 264 25.18 -2.21 -10.74
N CYS A 265 25.04 -1.50 -11.84
CA CYS A 265 23.80 -1.51 -12.64
C CYS A 265 23.52 -2.92 -13.18
N THR A 266 22.26 -3.35 -13.12
CA THR A 266 21.84 -4.67 -13.61
C THR A 266 21.76 -4.78 -15.14
N THR A 267 21.83 -3.64 -15.86
CA THR A 267 21.84 -3.67 -17.32
C THR A 267 23.14 -4.28 -17.81
N PRO A 268 23.11 -5.32 -18.66
CA PRO A 268 24.30 -5.91 -19.25
C PRO A 268 25.20 -4.83 -19.91
N ASP A 269 26.50 -4.96 -19.74
CA ASP A 269 27.54 -4.10 -20.33
C ASP A 269 27.43 -2.59 -19.96
N CYS A 270 26.61 -2.23 -18.98
CA CYS A 270 26.46 -0.83 -18.57
C CYS A 270 27.68 -0.27 -17.83
N GLY A 271 28.30 -1.05 -16.94
CA GLY A 271 29.45 -0.65 -16.11
C GLY A 271 29.19 0.52 -15.15
N GLY A 272 27.99 1.07 -15.12
CA GLY A 272 27.61 2.16 -14.22
C GLY A 272 27.12 1.67 -12.86
N ASN A 273 27.13 2.55 -11.85
CA ASN A 273 26.61 2.27 -10.54
C ASN A 273 25.27 2.95 -10.30
N VAL A 274 24.43 2.33 -9.44
CA VAL A 274 23.19 2.93 -8.98
C VAL A 274 23.48 4.11 -8.06
N THR A 275 22.91 5.25 -8.39
CA THR A 275 23.04 6.50 -7.63
C THR A 275 21.78 6.76 -6.82
N ARG A 276 21.95 7.24 -5.58
CA ARG A 276 20.86 7.73 -4.74
C ARG A 276 20.87 9.25 -4.68
N ILE A 277 19.72 9.85 -4.92
CA ILE A 277 19.47 11.29 -4.69
C ILE A 277 18.18 11.48 -3.89
N VAL A 278 17.95 12.67 -3.37
CA VAL A 278 16.68 13.04 -2.70
C VAL A 278 15.88 13.97 -3.61
N GLN A 279 14.62 13.63 -3.89
CA GLN A 279 13.69 14.44 -4.64
C GLN A 279 12.35 14.53 -3.88
N SER A 280 11.87 15.74 -3.63
CA SER A 280 10.61 15.97 -2.91
C SER A 280 10.50 15.15 -1.60
N GLY A 281 11.58 15.15 -0.80
CA GLY A 281 11.65 14.44 0.49
C GLY A 281 11.74 12.91 0.41
N ARG A 282 11.92 12.33 -0.80
CA ARG A 282 12.01 10.87 -1.00
C ARG A 282 13.28 10.48 -1.74
N SER A 283 13.88 9.35 -1.35
CA SER A 283 15.02 8.79 -2.07
C SER A 283 14.62 8.37 -3.50
N SER A 284 15.48 8.69 -4.46
CA SER A 284 15.40 8.23 -5.84
C SER A 284 16.65 7.44 -6.13
N PHE A 285 16.48 6.24 -6.65
CA PHE A 285 17.55 5.35 -7.05
C PHE A 285 17.54 5.20 -8.58
N TYR A 286 18.66 5.33 -9.23
CA TYR A 286 18.74 5.27 -10.68
C TYR A 286 20.19 5.05 -11.14
N CYS A 287 20.38 4.50 -12.34
CA CYS A 287 21.67 4.45 -13.01
C CYS A 287 21.85 5.64 -13.96
N SER A 288 22.83 6.50 -13.71
CA SER A 288 23.06 7.70 -14.54
C SER A 288 23.60 7.38 -15.94
N ALA A 289 24.15 6.19 -16.17
CA ALA A 289 24.60 5.73 -17.48
C ALA A 289 23.44 5.29 -18.38
N CYS A 290 22.50 4.49 -17.83
CA CYS A 290 21.38 3.94 -18.59
C CYS A 290 20.19 4.90 -18.70
N GLN A 291 19.93 5.72 -17.67
CA GLN A 291 18.75 6.57 -17.60
C GLN A 291 19.07 8.01 -18.01
N ARG A 292 18.59 8.39 -19.19
CA ARG A 292 18.84 9.70 -19.78
C ARG A 292 17.59 10.54 -19.98
#